data_8bc1561a24d69117aa511b12ed393daf
#
_entry.id   8bc1561a24d69117aa511b12ed393daf
#
_cell.length_a   1.000
_cell.length_b   1.000
_cell.length_c   1.000
_cell.angle_alpha   90.00
_cell.angle_beta   90.00
_cell.angle_gamma   90.00
#
_symmetry.space_group_name_H-M   'P 1'
#
loop_
_entity.id
_entity.type
_entity.pdbx_description
1 polymer ?
#
loop_
_entity_poly.entity_id
_entity_poly.type
_entity_poly.pdbx_seq_one_letter_code
_entity_poly.pdbx_strand_id
1 'polypeptide(L)'
;IGSDGVCNACKGHQRNRVEIDWASREQRLNAVVDWAKGRKAAYDCIVPVSGGKDSFWQVARCLDMGLKVLAVTWKSPGRNALGQSNLDALVRLGVDHVDFAIDPSVEARFMRRTLIETGSSAVPMHLAIFAIPMRFAARLGVPLIVWGESPFMEYGGDAGDSNLDLLNHAWLKRHGILQGREAQDWIGDELSPRELEPFTPPSEAEFDAADIRSIFLGYYLPWDPSESLRVAEKHGFQRRAEGPKVGLYDYADIDCDFISIHHWFKYPKFGFTRLFDNLSLEIRNGRISRDAALATIARLGDQRPDADIVRALAFMDLSPTVFAELEERFRDRAIWQQRDGQWVVPGFPVADWRWPRADLEQAA
;
A
#
# COMPACT_ATOMS: atom_id res chain seq x y z
N ILE A 1 11.41 -2.87 18.63
CA ILE A 1 11.77 -4.17 19.25
C ILE A 1 11.71 -3.98 20.75
N GLY A 2 10.97 -4.85 21.45
CA GLY A 2 10.89 -4.81 22.91
C GLY A 2 12.19 -5.32 23.57
N SER A 3 12.26 -5.20 24.91
CA SER A 3 13.40 -5.71 25.71
C SER A 3 13.60 -7.24 25.61
N ASP A 4 12.56 -7.94 25.14
CA ASP A 4 12.55 -9.39 24.86
C ASP A 4 13.05 -9.74 23.44
N GLY A 5 13.51 -8.76 22.67
CA GLY A 5 13.98 -8.94 21.30
C GLY A 5 12.88 -9.19 20.26
N VAL A 6 11.60 -9.13 20.65
CA VAL A 6 10.45 -9.35 19.75
C VAL A 6 9.90 -8.02 19.25
N CYS A 7 9.66 -7.91 17.95
CA CYS A 7 9.07 -6.69 17.37
C CYS A 7 7.55 -6.60 17.59
N ASN A 8 7.01 -5.39 17.56
CA ASN A 8 5.56 -5.16 17.78
C ASN A 8 4.68 -5.92 16.80
N ALA A 9 5.10 -6.07 15.52
CA ALA A 9 4.35 -6.85 14.53
C ALA A 9 4.25 -8.33 14.91
N CYS A 10 5.35 -8.94 15.42
CA CYS A 10 5.32 -10.33 15.90
C CYS A 10 4.44 -10.48 17.15
N LYS A 11 4.55 -9.54 18.09
CA LYS A 11 3.69 -9.53 19.30
C LYS A 11 2.22 -9.37 18.95
N GLY A 12 1.91 -8.44 18.04
CA GLY A 12 0.57 -8.22 17.53
C GLY A 12 0.00 -9.46 16.84
N HIS A 13 0.78 -10.08 15.97
CA HIS A 13 0.36 -11.30 15.27
C HIS A 13 0.07 -12.46 16.23
N GLN A 14 0.93 -12.67 17.24
CA GLN A 14 0.74 -13.71 18.24
C GLN A 14 -0.52 -13.47 19.07
N ARG A 15 -0.74 -12.23 19.53
CA ARG A 15 -1.95 -11.81 20.23
C ARG A 15 -3.19 -11.99 19.39
N ASN A 16 -3.17 -11.56 18.12
CA ASN A 16 -4.29 -11.64 17.21
C ASN A 16 -4.73 -13.07 16.90
N ARG A 17 -3.84 -14.07 16.98
CA ARG A 17 -4.19 -15.48 16.80
C ARG A 17 -4.95 -16.07 17.98
N VAL A 18 -4.74 -15.56 19.19
CA VAL A 18 -5.24 -16.17 20.44
C VAL A 18 -6.42 -15.39 21.02
N GLU A 19 -6.45 -14.07 20.87
CA GLU A 19 -7.38 -13.18 21.60
C GLU A 19 -8.57 -12.69 20.77
N ILE A 20 -8.54 -12.88 19.43
CA ILE A 20 -9.62 -12.35 18.58
C ILE A 20 -10.79 -13.33 18.52
N ASP A 21 -11.95 -12.88 18.99
CA ASP A 21 -13.22 -13.52 18.74
C ASP A 21 -13.76 -13.13 17.33
N TRP A 22 -13.37 -13.93 16.34
CA TRP A 22 -13.76 -13.73 14.96
C TRP A 22 -15.28 -13.84 14.75
N ALA A 23 -15.97 -14.67 15.50
CA ALA A 23 -17.42 -14.81 15.40
C ALA A 23 -18.14 -13.53 15.86
N SER A 24 -17.69 -12.92 16.94
CA SER A 24 -18.19 -11.61 17.38
C SER A 24 -17.89 -10.50 16.36
N ARG A 25 -16.72 -10.51 15.75
CA ARG A 25 -16.38 -9.53 14.71
C ARG A 25 -17.23 -9.69 13.45
N GLU A 26 -17.47 -10.92 13.02
CA GLU A 26 -18.34 -11.20 11.87
C GLU A 26 -19.78 -10.75 12.14
N GLN A 27 -20.30 -10.96 13.35
CA GLN A 27 -21.63 -10.43 13.73
C GLN A 27 -21.68 -8.90 13.64
N ARG A 28 -20.63 -8.20 14.08
CA ARG A 28 -20.53 -6.74 13.94
C ARG A 28 -20.48 -6.32 12.48
N LEU A 29 -19.74 -7.05 11.63
CA LEU A 29 -19.70 -6.81 10.18
C LEU A 29 -21.09 -6.96 9.56
N ASN A 30 -21.82 -8.01 9.91
CA ASN A 30 -23.19 -8.24 9.44
C ASN A 30 -24.10 -7.06 9.81
N ALA A 31 -23.99 -6.52 11.03
CA ALA A 31 -24.73 -5.34 11.44
C ALA A 31 -24.36 -4.07 10.59
N VAL A 32 -23.10 -3.90 10.21
CA VAL A 32 -22.67 -2.81 9.31
C VAL A 32 -23.24 -3.01 7.91
N VAL A 33 -23.23 -4.25 7.40
CA VAL A 33 -23.80 -4.61 6.08
C VAL A 33 -25.30 -4.35 6.05
N ASP A 34 -26.04 -4.78 7.07
CA ASP A 34 -27.50 -4.55 7.17
C ASP A 34 -27.81 -3.06 7.25
N TRP A 35 -27.01 -2.31 8.00
CA TRP A 35 -27.14 -0.86 8.08
C TRP A 35 -26.93 -0.20 6.71
N ALA A 36 -25.90 -0.59 5.95
CA ALA A 36 -25.61 -0.03 4.63
C ALA A 36 -26.75 -0.33 3.64
N LYS A 37 -27.24 -1.58 3.59
CA LYS A 37 -28.40 -1.97 2.76
C LYS A 37 -29.67 -1.20 3.15
N GLY A 38 -29.86 -0.97 4.44
CA GLY A 38 -31.00 -0.21 4.97
C GLY A 38 -31.07 1.24 4.50
N ARG A 39 -29.93 1.82 4.04
CA ARG A 39 -29.88 3.19 3.51
C ARG A 39 -30.54 3.32 2.13
N LYS A 40 -30.72 2.21 1.40
CA LYS A 40 -31.37 2.16 0.07
C LYS A 40 -30.73 3.12 -0.94
N ALA A 41 -29.43 3.33 -0.86
CA ALA A 41 -28.67 4.09 -1.85
C ALA A 41 -28.54 3.32 -3.17
N ALA A 42 -28.07 3.98 -4.23
CA ALA A 42 -27.82 3.34 -5.52
C ALA A 42 -26.79 2.21 -5.39
N TYR A 43 -25.77 2.43 -4.58
CA TYR A 43 -24.77 1.46 -4.16
C TYR A 43 -24.75 1.36 -2.64
N ASP A 44 -24.59 0.13 -2.11
CA ASP A 44 -24.49 -0.08 -0.67
C ASP A 44 -23.09 0.25 -0.16
N CYS A 45 -22.07 0.02 -0.99
CA CYS A 45 -20.70 0.37 -0.64
C CYS A 45 -19.83 0.76 -1.83
N ILE A 46 -18.76 1.51 -1.52
CA ILE A 46 -17.59 1.69 -2.38
C ILE A 46 -16.50 0.72 -1.89
N VAL A 47 -15.87 0.03 -2.84
CA VAL A 47 -14.65 -0.75 -2.61
C VAL A 47 -13.51 -0.10 -3.40
N PRO A 48 -12.50 0.48 -2.74
CA PRO A 48 -11.29 0.94 -3.40
C PRO A 48 -10.50 -0.24 -3.96
N VAL A 49 -10.18 -0.23 -5.25
CA VAL A 49 -9.53 -1.36 -5.93
C VAL A 49 -8.36 -0.90 -6.79
N SER A 50 -7.31 -1.73 -6.88
CA SER A 50 -6.18 -1.54 -7.81
C SER A 50 -6.12 -2.61 -8.91
N GLY A 51 -6.85 -3.72 -8.74
CA GLY A 51 -6.71 -4.93 -9.52
C GLY A 51 -5.72 -5.93 -8.90
N GLY A 52 -5.14 -5.62 -7.75
CA GLY A 52 -4.34 -6.54 -6.95
C GLY A 52 -5.19 -7.65 -6.29
N LYS A 53 -4.55 -8.73 -5.84
CA LYS A 53 -5.22 -9.88 -5.22
C LYS A 53 -6.17 -9.52 -4.06
N ASP A 54 -5.80 -8.53 -3.26
CA ASP A 54 -6.60 -8.10 -2.11
C ASP A 54 -7.89 -7.41 -2.55
N SER A 55 -7.83 -6.64 -3.65
CA SER A 55 -9.03 -6.06 -4.27
C SER A 55 -10.04 -7.11 -4.73
N PHE A 56 -9.57 -8.22 -5.30
CA PHE A 56 -10.46 -9.35 -5.66
C PHE A 56 -11.11 -9.96 -4.43
N TRP A 57 -10.34 -10.20 -3.36
CA TRP A 57 -10.86 -10.74 -2.12
C TRP A 57 -11.91 -9.80 -1.51
N GLN A 58 -11.63 -8.49 -1.44
CA GLN A 58 -12.57 -7.49 -0.93
C GLN A 58 -13.88 -7.49 -1.71
N VAL A 59 -13.80 -7.37 -3.04
CA VAL A 59 -14.98 -7.33 -3.92
C VAL A 59 -15.78 -8.62 -3.80
N ALA A 60 -15.12 -9.79 -3.86
CA ALA A 60 -15.79 -11.08 -3.72
C ALA A 60 -16.53 -11.19 -2.38
N ARG A 61 -15.91 -10.79 -1.26
CA ARG A 61 -16.54 -10.80 0.06
C ARG A 61 -17.73 -9.85 0.15
N CYS A 62 -17.62 -8.65 -0.43
CA CYS A 62 -18.75 -7.70 -0.47
C CYS A 62 -19.92 -8.27 -1.29
N LEU A 63 -19.65 -8.91 -2.42
CA LEU A 63 -20.67 -9.55 -3.25
C LEU A 63 -21.30 -10.77 -2.55
N ASP A 64 -20.48 -11.60 -1.88
CA ASP A 64 -20.99 -12.74 -1.07
C ASP A 64 -21.94 -12.27 0.04
N MET A 65 -21.71 -11.10 0.62
CA MET A 65 -22.62 -10.46 1.59
C MET A 65 -23.85 -9.80 0.93
N GLY A 66 -23.98 -9.87 -0.40
CA GLY A 66 -25.09 -9.32 -1.18
C GLY A 66 -25.11 -7.79 -1.23
N LEU A 67 -23.96 -7.13 -1.11
CA LEU A 67 -23.84 -5.68 -1.27
C LEU A 67 -23.80 -5.27 -2.75
N LYS A 68 -24.44 -4.16 -3.07
CA LYS A 68 -24.30 -3.48 -4.37
C LYS A 68 -23.00 -2.65 -4.34
N VAL A 69 -21.99 -3.13 -5.03
CA VAL A 69 -20.64 -2.58 -4.98
C VAL A 69 -20.41 -1.59 -6.13
N LEU A 70 -19.87 -0.41 -5.79
CA LEU A 70 -19.18 0.47 -6.73
C LEU A 70 -17.66 0.33 -6.48
N ALA A 71 -16.94 -0.26 -7.43
CA ALA A 71 -15.50 -0.30 -7.40
C ALA A 71 -14.93 1.07 -7.82
N VAL A 72 -13.96 1.59 -7.09
CA VAL A 72 -13.33 2.88 -7.39
C VAL A 72 -11.82 2.73 -7.40
N THR A 73 -11.19 3.16 -8.48
CA THR A 73 -9.74 3.12 -8.66
C THR A 73 -9.18 4.54 -8.86
N TRP A 74 -8.11 4.88 -8.16
CA TRP A 74 -7.19 5.89 -8.66
C TRP A 74 -6.33 5.26 -9.75
N LYS A 75 -6.40 5.80 -10.96
CA LYS A 75 -5.61 5.32 -12.09
C LYS A 75 -4.17 5.78 -11.96
N SER A 76 -3.30 4.89 -11.46
CA SER A 76 -1.87 5.17 -11.36
C SER A 76 -1.28 5.51 -12.73
N PRO A 77 -0.45 6.56 -12.85
CA PRO A 77 0.28 6.85 -14.07
C PRO A 77 1.31 5.76 -14.44
N GLY A 78 1.70 4.94 -13.47
CA GLY A 78 2.58 3.78 -13.67
C GLY A 78 1.84 2.46 -13.87
N ARG A 79 0.50 2.46 -14.07
CA ARG A 79 -0.25 1.23 -14.33
C ARG A 79 0.27 0.56 -15.59
N ASN A 80 0.64 -0.71 -15.46
CA ASN A 80 1.12 -1.51 -16.58
C ASN A 80 0.01 -2.40 -17.17
N ALA A 81 0.34 -3.12 -18.26
CA ALA A 81 -0.64 -3.96 -18.97
C ALA A 81 -1.20 -5.09 -18.09
N LEU A 82 -0.39 -5.69 -17.21
CA LEU A 82 -0.82 -6.73 -16.30
C LEU A 82 -1.80 -6.18 -15.25
N GLY A 83 -1.50 -5.01 -14.68
CA GLY A 83 -2.39 -4.32 -13.76
C GLY A 83 -3.73 -3.97 -14.39
N GLN A 84 -3.73 -3.50 -15.65
CA GLN A 84 -4.96 -3.25 -16.40
C GLN A 84 -5.76 -4.53 -16.64
N SER A 85 -5.10 -5.62 -17.09
CA SER A 85 -5.75 -6.91 -17.31
C SER A 85 -6.38 -7.49 -16.05
N ASN A 86 -5.70 -7.37 -14.92
CA ASN A 86 -6.21 -7.81 -13.63
C ASN A 86 -7.40 -6.94 -13.17
N LEU A 87 -7.33 -5.63 -13.36
CA LEU A 87 -8.46 -4.74 -13.04
C LEU A 87 -9.69 -5.07 -13.90
N ASP A 88 -9.50 -5.31 -15.20
CA ASP A 88 -10.59 -5.72 -16.10
C ASP A 88 -11.20 -7.07 -15.68
N ALA A 89 -10.38 -8.00 -15.19
CA ALA A 89 -10.86 -9.28 -14.65
C ALA A 89 -11.66 -9.08 -13.36
N LEU A 90 -11.24 -8.17 -12.49
CA LEU A 90 -11.97 -7.82 -11.27
C LEU A 90 -13.35 -7.23 -11.58
N VAL A 91 -13.44 -6.29 -12.52
CA VAL A 91 -14.72 -5.67 -12.92
C VAL A 91 -15.70 -6.73 -13.46
N ARG A 92 -15.20 -7.78 -14.11
CA ARG A 92 -16.03 -8.92 -14.57
C ARG A 92 -16.68 -9.75 -13.46
N LEU A 93 -16.36 -9.49 -12.17
CA LEU A 93 -17.14 -10.07 -11.05
C LEU A 93 -18.58 -9.52 -11.00
N GLY A 94 -18.91 -8.51 -11.81
CA GLY A 94 -20.26 -7.94 -11.89
C GLY A 94 -20.43 -6.68 -11.05
N VAL A 95 -19.39 -5.87 -10.94
CA VAL A 95 -19.42 -4.56 -10.26
C VAL A 95 -19.33 -3.42 -11.25
N ASP A 96 -19.99 -2.31 -10.94
CA ASP A 96 -19.76 -1.04 -11.63
C ASP A 96 -18.41 -0.46 -11.19
N HIS A 97 -17.72 0.25 -12.10
CA HIS A 97 -16.36 0.70 -11.85
C HIS A 97 -16.12 2.14 -12.29
N VAL A 98 -15.44 2.90 -11.44
CA VAL A 98 -14.88 4.21 -11.76
C VAL A 98 -13.36 4.13 -11.77
N ASP A 99 -12.73 4.39 -12.92
CA ASP A 99 -11.28 4.51 -13.07
C ASP A 99 -10.90 6.00 -13.17
N PHE A 100 -10.52 6.60 -12.04
CA PHE A 100 -10.29 8.04 -11.93
C PHE A 100 -8.83 8.39 -12.23
N ALA A 101 -8.59 9.08 -13.34
CA ALA A 101 -7.29 9.63 -13.70
C ALA A 101 -7.17 11.08 -13.24
N ILE A 102 -6.05 11.39 -12.59
CA ILE A 102 -5.63 12.78 -12.31
C ILE A 102 -4.78 13.25 -13.49
N ASP A 103 -4.66 14.56 -13.67
CA ASP A 103 -3.77 15.15 -14.68
C ASP A 103 -2.33 14.62 -14.47
N PRO A 104 -1.76 13.89 -15.44
CA PRO A 104 -0.43 13.30 -15.30
C PRO A 104 0.67 14.33 -15.04
N SER A 105 0.51 15.56 -15.51
CA SER A 105 1.50 16.62 -15.27
C SER A 105 1.49 17.08 -13.81
N VAL A 106 0.34 17.09 -13.17
CA VAL A 106 0.19 17.36 -11.73
C VAL A 106 0.80 16.23 -10.92
N GLU A 107 0.48 14.97 -11.28
CA GLU A 107 1.03 13.80 -10.59
C GLU A 107 2.56 13.75 -10.70
N ALA A 108 3.11 14.02 -11.88
CA ALA A 108 4.56 14.04 -12.11
C ALA A 108 5.28 15.09 -11.22
N ARG A 109 4.77 16.31 -11.19
CA ARG A 109 5.32 17.39 -10.34
C ARG A 109 5.18 17.06 -8.86
N PHE A 110 4.05 16.51 -8.46
CA PHE A 110 3.81 16.17 -7.07
C PHE A 110 4.67 14.98 -6.60
N MET A 111 4.80 13.93 -7.42
CA MET A 111 5.69 12.80 -7.15
C MET A 111 7.16 13.24 -7.06
N ARG A 112 7.62 14.08 -8.00
CA ARG A 112 8.97 14.67 -7.99
C ARG A 112 9.23 15.43 -6.70
N ARG A 113 8.34 16.36 -6.35
CA ARG A 113 8.46 17.18 -5.16
C ARG A 113 8.53 16.36 -3.88
N THR A 114 7.63 15.40 -3.72
CA THR A 114 7.60 14.55 -2.52
C THR A 114 8.81 13.62 -2.44
N LEU A 115 9.32 13.13 -3.57
CA LEU A 115 10.56 12.36 -3.62
C LEU A 115 11.74 13.22 -3.16
N ILE A 116 11.87 14.45 -3.64
CA ILE A 116 12.94 15.37 -3.27
C ILE A 116 12.86 15.76 -1.78
N GLU A 117 11.66 16.06 -1.26
CA GLU A 117 11.50 16.55 0.11
C GLU A 117 11.52 15.43 1.16
N THR A 118 10.99 14.24 0.84
CA THR A 118 10.75 13.18 1.83
C THR A 118 11.41 11.84 1.50
N GLY A 119 12.01 11.70 0.32
CA GLY A 119 12.49 10.42 -0.21
C GLY A 119 11.36 9.43 -0.42
N SER A 120 10.17 9.89 -0.79
CA SER A 120 9.04 9.04 -1.14
C SER A 120 8.22 9.65 -2.28
N SER A 121 8.17 8.99 -3.42
CA SER A 121 7.28 9.34 -4.53
C SER A 121 5.84 8.86 -4.31
N ALA A 122 5.58 8.10 -3.24
CA ALA A 122 4.28 7.48 -2.99
C ALA A 122 3.32 8.36 -2.16
N VAL A 123 3.73 9.54 -1.71
CA VAL A 123 2.84 10.46 -0.96
C VAL A 123 1.60 10.84 -1.78
N PRO A 124 1.70 11.31 -3.06
CA PRO A 124 0.53 11.61 -3.87
C PRO A 124 -0.40 10.39 -4.06
N MET A 125 0.19 9.22 -4.30
CA MET A 125 -0.57 7.97 -4.42
C MET A 125 -1.42 7.72 -3.18
N HIS A 126 -0.82 7.79 -1.98
CA HIS A 126 -1.55 7.53 -0.74
C HIS A 126 -2.62 8.58 -0.46
N LEU A 127 -2.37 9.85 -0.77
CA LEU A 127 -3.40 10.88 -0.69
C LEU A 127 -4.55 10.56 -1.66
N ALA A 128 -4.26 10.22 -2.92
CA ALA A 128 -5.26 9.95 -3.94
C ALA A 128 -6.10 8.70 -3.64
N ILE A 129 -5.46 7.57 -3.26
CA ILE A 129 -6.20 6.32 -2.98
C ILE A 129 -7.16 6.45 -1.80
N PHE A 130 -6.89 7.35 -0.85
CA PHE A 130 -7.80 7.63 0.26
C PHE A 130 -8.84 8.68 -0.11
N ALA A 131 -8.44 9.81 -0.69
CA ALA A 131 -9.33 10.93 -0.97
C ALA A 131 -10.38 10.59 -2.03
N ILE A 132 -10.01 9.93 -3.13
CA ILE A 132 -10.91 9.69 -4.25
C ILE A 132 -12.12 8.85 -3.85
N PRO A 133 -12.01 7.67 -3.22
CA PRO A 133 -13.18 6.90 -2.78
C PRO A 133 -14.06 7.66 -1.77
N MET A 134 -13.45 8.41 -0.84
CA MET A 134 -14.20 9.22 0.14
C MET A 134 -14.99 10.33 -0.54
N ARG A 135 -14.42 11.01 -1.56
CA ARG A 135 -15.11 12.03 -2.36
C ARG A 135 -16.27 11.44 -3.15
N PHE A 136 -16.09 10.26 -3.77
CA PHE A 136 -17.17 9.57 -4.47
C PHE A 136 -18.27 9.14 -3.51
N ALA A 137 -17.94 8.61 -2.34
CA ALA A 137 -18.92 8.25 -1.32
C ALA A 137 -19.78 9.45 -0.91
N ALA A 138 -19.15 10.59 -0.59
CA ALA A 138 -19.85 11.80 -0.18
C ALA A 138 -20.73 12.37 -1.31
N ARG A 139 -20.21 12.41 -2.57
CA ARG A 139 -20.94 13.00 -3.70
C ARG A 139 -22.10 12.13 -4.21
N LEU A 140 -21.96 10.80 -4.13
CA LEU A 140 -22.98 9.85 -4.60
C LEU A 140 -23.91 9.37 -3.50
N GLY A 141 -23.68 9.78 -2.25
CA GLY A 141 -24.47 9.35 -1.10
C GLY A 141 -24.31 7.84 -0.81
N VAL A 142 -23.13 7.27 -1.08
CA VAL A 142 -22.84 5.86 -0.77
C VAL A 142 -22.44 5.74 0.69
N PRO A 143 -23.16 4.96 1.50
CA PRO A 143 -23.04 5.02 2.97
C PRO A 143 -21.79 4.31 3.52
N LEU A 144 -21.20 3.37 2.77
CA LEU A 144 -20.11 2.54 3.28
C LEU A 144 -18.91 2.54 2.34
N ILE A 145 -17.70 2.66 2.90
CA ILE A 145 -16.44 2.39 2.19
C ILE A 145 -15.79 1.18 2.85
N VAL A 146 -15.42 0.18 2.05
CA VAL A 146 -14.79 -1.06 2.52
C VAL A 146 -13.37 -1.14 2.03
N TRP A 147 -12.41 -0.95 2.93
CA TRP A 147 -10.96 -1.13 2.70
C TRP A 147 -10.56 -2.59 2.93
N GLY A 148 -9.40 -3.00 2.42
CA GLY A 148 -8.91 -4.37 2.51
C GLY A 148 -8.32 -4.74 3.86
N GLU A 149 -7.00 -4.92 3.84
CA GLU A 149 -6.24 -5.25 5.02
C GLU A 149 -6.31 -4.13 6.07
N SER A 150 -6.31 -4.52 7.33
CA SER A 150 -6.15 -3.58 8.43
C SER A 150 -4.66 -3.41 8.74
N PRO A 151 -4.07 -2.22 8.56
CA PRO A 151 -2.66 -1.97 8.89
C PRO A 151 -2.31 -2.28 10.35
N PHE A 152 -3.28 -2.12 11.26
CA PHE A 152 -3.12 -2.52 12.66
C PHE A 152 -2.89 -4.02 12.80
N MET A 153 -3.65 -4.82 12.07
CA MET A 153 -3.56 -6.28 12.11
C MET A 153 -2.27 -6.78 11.46
N GLU A 154 -1.82 -6.09 10.42
CA GLU A 154 -0.65 -6.51 9.63
C GLU A 154 0.67 -6.04 10.26
N TYR A 155 0.76 -4.78 10.67
CA TYR A 155 2.01 -4.19 11.15
C TYR A 155 2.06 -4.00 12.66
N GLY A 156 0.95 -4.23 13.35
CA GLY A 156 0.79 -3.92 14.77
C GLY A 156 0.57 -2.42 15.02
N GLY A 157 -0.07 -2.09 16.13
CA GLY A 157 -0.32 -0.72 16.57
C GLY A 157 -0.49 -0.67 18.08
N ASP A 158 -0.77 0.49 18.63
CA ASP A 158 -1.07 0.64 20.05
C ASP A 158 -2.39 -0.05 20.40
N ALA A 159 -2.35 -0.93 21.38
CA ALA A 159 -3.52 -1.69 21.85
C ALA A 159 -4.63 -0.81 22.47
N GLY A 160 -4.35 0.46 22.70
CA GLY A 160 -5.29 1.44 23.28
C GLY A 160 -6.14 2.19 22.26
N ASP A 161 -5.99 1.94 20.97
CA ASP A 161 -6.78 2.63 19.94
C ASP A 161 -8.16 1.97 19.80
N SER A 162 -9.23 2.69 20.21
CA SER A 162 -10.59 2.16 20.27
C SER A 162 -11.26 2.00 18.89
N ASN A 163 -10.70 2.61 17.84
CA ASN A 163 -11.30 2.68 16.48
C ASN A 163 -10.43 1.98 15.43
N LEU A 164 -9.94 0.78 15.74
CA LEU A 164 -9.06 0.01 14.87
C LEU A 164 -9.74 -0.53 13.61
N ASP A 165 -11.05 -0.51 13.60
CA ASP A 165 -11.91 -0.95 12.49
C ASP A 165 -12.22 0.16 11.47
N LEU A 166 -11.93 1.45 11.82
CA LEU A 166 -12.32 2.61 11.03
C LEU A 166 -11.12 3.31 10.37
N LEU A 167 -11.30 3.72 9.13
CA LEU A 167 -10.46 4.69 8.46
C LEU A 167 -11.13 6.06 8.52
N ASN A 168 -10.61 6.96 9.35
CA ASN A 168 -11.10 8.32 9.54
C ASN A 168 -9.96 9.35 9.40
N HIS A 169 -10.25 10.65 9.54
CA HIS A 169 -9.24 11.71 9.42
C HIS A 169 -8.11 11.58 10.45
N ALA A 170 -8.42 11.14 11.67
CA ALA A 170 -7.40 10.90 12.69
C ALA A 170 -6.45 9.74 12.30
N TRP A 171 -6.99 8.70 11.63
CA TRP A 171 -6.18 7.62 11.08
C TRP A 171 -5.28 8.14 9.94
N LEU A 172 -5.83 8.95 9.00
CA LEU A 172 -5.06 9.52 7.90
C LEU A 172 -3.87 10.35 8.39
N LYS A 173 -4.08 11.18 9.42
CA LYS A 173 -3.01 11.99 10.04
C LYS A 173 -1.89 11.16 10.64
N ARG A 174 -2.18 9.94 11.10
CA ARG A 174 -1.18 9.01 11.67
C ARG A 174 -0.55 8.09 10.64
N HIS A 175 -1.05 8.09 9.41
CA HIS A 175 -0.51 7.20 8.37
C HIS A 175 0.93 7.55 8.02
N GLY A 176 1.85 6.60 8.25
CA GLY A 176 3.29 6.85 8.26
C GLY A 176 3.87 7.41 6.96
N ILE A 177 3.30 7.06 5.79
CA ILE A 177 3.76 7.57 4.49
C ILE A 177 3.42 9.06 4.31
N LEU A 178 2.29 9.51 4.86
CA LEU A 178 1.89 10.92 4.81
C LEU A 178 2.67 11.80 5.79
N GLN A 179 3.31 11.23 6.80
CA GLN A 179 4.10 11.93 7.81
C GLN A 179 3.35 13.09 8.50
N GLY A 180 2.03 12.90 8.70
CA GLY A 180 1.15 13.92 9.28
C GLY A 180 0.78 15.06 8.33
N ARG A 181 1.20 15.02 7.07
CA ARG A 181 0.89 16.04 6.06
C ARG A 181 -0.41 15.71 5.33
N GLU A 182 -1.13 16.75 4.95
CA GLU A 182 -2.31 16.72 4.11
C GLU A 182 -1.98 17.32 2.72
N ALA A 183 -2.89 17.19 1.75
CA ALA A 183 -2.66 17.72 0.40
C ALA A 183 -2.40 19.25 0.39
N GLN A 184 -3.07 19.99 1.26
CA GLN A 184 -2.92 21.43 1.40
C GLN A 184 -1.51 21.87 1.85
N ASP A 185 -0.76 21.02 2.56
CA ASP A 185 0.60 21.33 3.00
C ASP A 185 1.61 21.35 1.84
N TRP A 186 1.15 20.93 0.66
CA TRP A 186 1.95 20.89 -0.57
C TRP A 186 1.62 22.03 -1.54
N ILE A 187 0.70 22.95 -1.17
CA ILE A 187 0.41 24.15 -1.96
C ILE A 187 1.66 25.00 -2.07
N GLY A 188 1.94 25.53 -3.25
CA GLY A 188 3.08 26.40 -3.53
C GLY A 188 3.20 26.71 -5.01
N ASP A 189 4.39 27.15 -5.43
CA ASP A 189 4.63 27.62 -6.81
C ASP A 189 4.38 26.52 -7.88
N GLU A 190 4.63 25.25 -7.53
CA GLU A 190 4.47 24.13 -8.46
C GLU A 190 3.09 23.46 -8.42
N LEU A 191 2.32 23.63 -7.34
CA LEU A 191 1.06 22.93 -7.09
C LEU A 191 0.02 23.90 -6.51
N SER A 192 -1.01 24.18 -7.28
CA SER A 192 -2.12 25.05 -6.86
C SER A 192 -3.16 24.29 -6.03
N PRO A 193 -4.00 25.00 -5.24
CA PRO A 193 -5.13 24.36 -4.51
C PRO A 193 -6.06 23.55 -5.41
N ARG A 194 -6.34 24.03 -6.63
CA ARG A 194 -7.19 23.34 -7.60
C ARG A 194 -6.59 22.03 -8.08
N GLU A 195 -5.29 22.00 -8.34
CA GLU A 195 -4.58 20.80 -8.78
C GLU A 195 -4.51 19.75 -7.67
N LEU A 196 -4.49 20.18 -6.40
CA LEU A 196 -4.45 19.30 -5.24
C LEU A 196 -5.85 18.85 -4.76
N GLU A 197 -6.92 19.36 -5.35
CA GLU A 197 -8.29 18.97 -4.99
C GLU A 197 -8.54 17.44 -5.06
N PRO A 198 -8.09 16.69 -6.09
CA PRO A 198 -8.28 15.24 -6.14
C PRO A 198 -7.60 14.46 -5.01
N PHE A 199 -6.56 15.04 -4.42
CA PHE A 199 -5.78 14.46 -3.32
C PHE A 199 -6.32 14.84 -1.92
N THR A 200 -7.37 15.68 -1.88
CA THR A 200 -7.96 16.20 -0.64
C THR A 200 -9.25 15.43 -0.34
N PRO A 201 -9.34 14.70 0.78
CA PRO A 201 -10.59 14.06 1.19
C PRO A 201 -11.65 15.12 1.52
N PRO A 202 -12.96 14.77 1.56
CA PRO A 202 -13.98 15.63 2.15
C PRO A 202 -13.58 16.01 3.58
N SER A 203 -13.99 17.18 4.04
CA SER A 203 -13.78 17.57 5.44
C SER A 203 -14.48 16.59 6.40
N GLU A 204 -14.01 16.52 7.64
CA GLU A 204 -14.62 15.68 8.67
C GLU A 204 -16.10 16.00 8.83
N ALA A 205 -16.47 17.29 8.82
CA ALA A 205 -17.85 17.73 8.91
C ALA A 205 -18.72 17.29 7.73
N GLU A 206 -18.18 17.30 6.49
CA GLU A 206 -18.89 16.80 5.30
C GLU A 206 -19.06 15.29 5.36
N PHE A 207 -18.04 14.56 5.83
CA PHE A 207 -18.07 13.12 5.95
C PHE A 207 -19.07 12.65 7.00
N ASP A 208 -19.09 13.32 8.16
CA ASP A 208 -20.05 13.08 9.25
C ASP A 208 -21.48 13.42 8.84
N ALA A 209 -21.68 14.57 8.16
CA ALA A 209 -23.00 14.98 7.69
C ALA A 209 -23.59 14.01 6.65
N ALA A 210 -22.73 13.35 5.88
CA ALA A 210 -23.12 12.31 4.92
C ALA A 210 -23.38 10.94 5.57
N ASP A 211 -23.12 10.80 6.88
CA ASP A 211 -23.24 9.55 7.67
C ASP A 211 -22.55 8.37 6.96
N ILE A 212 -21.29 8.58 6.54
CA ILE A 212 -20.48 7.58 5.85
C ILE A 212 -19.65 6.80 6.88
N ARG A 213 -19.68 5.47 6.77
CA ARG A 213 -18.77 4.59 7.51
C ARG A 213 -17.66 4.11 6.58
N SER A 214 -16.44 4.14 7.08
CA SER A 214 -15.25 3.73 6.33
C SER A 214 -14.50 2.69 7.17
N ILE A 215 -14.57 1.41 6.76
CA ILE A 215 -14.12 0.27 7.57
C ILE A 215 -12.99 -0.50 6.91
N PHE A 216 -12.17 -1.17 7.73
CA PHE A 216 -11.21 -2.17 7.28
C PHE A 216 -11.81 -3.57 7.36
N LEU A 217 -11.99 -4.24 6.22
CA LEU A 217 -12.56 -5.58 6.16
C LEU A 217 -11.69 -6.61 6.91
N GLY A 218 -10.36 -6.47 6.82
CA GLY A 218 -9.39 -7.32 7.54
C GLY A 218 -9.40 -7.16 9.06
N TYR A 219 -10.13 -6.17 9.61
CA TYR A 219 -10.41 -6.11 11.04
C TYR A 219 -11.51 -7.11 11.42
N TYR A 220 -12.49 -7.31 10.55
CA TYR A 220 -13.67 -8.14 10.81
C TYR A 220 -13.51 -9.58 10.39
N LEU A 221 -12.74 -9.83 9.34
CA LEU A 221 -12.49 -11.15 8.78
C LEU A 221 -10.98 -11.47 8.81
N PRO A 222 -10.60 -12.73 9.05
CA PRO A 222 -9.21 -13.14 8.94
C PRO A 222 -8.67 -12.84 7.55
N TRP A 223 -7.60 -12.06 7.49
CA TRP A 223 -6.91 -11.76 6.25
C TRP A 223 -5.60 -12.55 6.16
N ASP A 224 -5.39 -13.21 5.04
CA ASP A 224 -4.15 -13.90 4.69
C ASP A 224 -3.83 -13.72 3.20
N PRO A 225 -2.60 -13.32 2.83
CA PRO A 225 -2.22 -13.11 1.44
C PRO A 225 -2.42 -14.31 0.53
N SER A 226 -2.25 -15.53 1.07
CA SER A 226 -2.42 -16.77 0.30
C SER A 226 -3.90 -17.04 0.00
N GLU A 227 -4.79 -16.76 0.95
CA GLU A 227 -6.23 -16.86 0.74
C GLU A 227 -6.73 -15.79 -0.24
N SER A 228 -6.26 -14.54 -0.09
CA SER A 228 -6.58 -13.47 -1.04
C SER A 228 -6.15 -13.85 -2.45
N LEU A 229 -4.96 -14.43 -2.61
CA LEU A 229 -4.46 -14.91 -3.90
C LEU A 229 -5.35 -16.03 -4.46
N ARG A 230 -5.69 -17.03 -3.66
CA ARG A 230 -6.55 -18.14 -4.08
C ARG A 230 -7.91 -17.66 -4.59
N VAL A 231 -8.51 -16.70 -3.90
CA VAL A 231 -9.76 -16.06 -4.34
C VAL A 231 -9.54 -15.31 -5.65
N ALA A 232 -8.49 -14.52 -5.75
CA ALA A 232 -8.19 -13.73 -6.94
C ALA A 232 -7.97 -14.60 -8.18
N GLU A 233 -7.18 -15.67 -8.08
CA GLU A 233 -6.91 -16.61 -9.18
C GLU A 233 -8.18 -17.32 -9.68
N LYS A 234 -9.07 -17.69 -8.76
CA LYS A 234 -10.39 -18.25 -9.12
C LYS A 234 -11.20 -17.30 -10.02
N HIS A 235 -10.97 -16.00 -9.88
CA HIS A 235 -11.68 -14.94 -10.62
C HIS A 235 -10.86 -14.34 -11.76
N GLY A 236 -9.77 -14.97 -12.18
CA GLY A 236 -9.02 -14.60 -13.37
C GLY A 236 -7.85 -13.63 -13.11
N PHE A 237 -7.44 -13.45 -11.86
CA PHE A 237 -6.20 -12.74 -11.53
C PHE A 237 -4.99 -13.47 -12.11
N GLN A 238 -4.07 -12.73 -12.69
CA GLN A 238 -2.84 -13.23 -13.27
C GLN A 238 -1.63 -12.78 -12.46
N ARG A 239 -0.74 -13.73 -12.17
CA ARG A 239 0.57 -13.43 -11.61
C ARG A 239 1.50 -12.91 -12.68
N ARG A 240 2.60 -12.33 -12.28
CA ARG A 240 3.68 -11.93 -13.17
C ARG A 240 4.49 -13.16 -13.62
N ALA A 241 4.49 -13.41 -14.91
CA ALA A 241 5.13 -14.62 -15.50
C ALA A 241 6.65 -14.65 -15.28
N GLU A 242 7.31 -13.47 -15.25
CA GLU A 242 8.76 -13.34 -15.08
C GLU A 242 9.21 -13.47 -13.62
N GLY A 243 8.29 -13.81 -12.71
CA GLY A 243 8.56 -13.90 -11.27
C GLY A 243 8.46 -12.57 -10.53
N PRO A 244 8.93 -12.49 -9.27
CA PRO A 244 8.88 -11.27 -8.46
C PRO A 244 9.59 -10.09 -9.13
N LYS A 245 8.99 -8.91 -9.02
CA LYS A 245 9.59 -7.66 -9.49
C LYS A 245 10.50 -7.07 -8.41
N VAL A 246 9.93 -6.91 -7.23
CA VAL A 246 10.61 -6.59 -5.98
C VAL A 246 10.03 -7.46 -4.88
N GLY A 247 10.85 -7.88 -3.92
CA GLY A 247 10.39 -8.75 -2.83
C GLY A 247 10.34 -10.23 -3.19
N LEU A 248 9.40 -10.96 -2.58
CA LEU A 248 9.29 -12.41 -2.68
C LEU A 248 8.21 -12.87 -3.65
N TYR A 249 7.16 -12.07 -3.83
CA TYR A 249 5.92 -12.50 -4.46
C TYR A 249 5.81 -12.06 -5.91
N ASP A 250 5.42 -12.98 -6.80
CA ASP A 250 5.09 -12.73 -8.20
C ASP A 250 3.66 -12.19 -8.40
N TYR A 251 2.94 -11.95 -7.30
CA TYR A 251 1.53 -11.55 -7.25
C TYR A 251 1.27 -10.29 -6.40
N ALA A 252 2.30 -9.66 -5.89
CA ALA A 252 2.18 -8.41 -5.13
C ALA A 252 3.03 -7.31 -5.77
N ASP A 253 2.54 -6.07 -5.68
CA ASP A 253 3.21 -4.88 -6.24
C ASP A 253 3.47 -5.00 -7.77
N ILE A 254 2.58 -5.68 -8.51
CA ILE A 254 2.73 -6.01 -9.94
C ILE A 254 1.90 -5.14 -10.89
N ASP A 255 0.96 -4.38 -10.38
CA ASP A 255 -0.02 -3.58 -11.12
C ASP A 255 0.48 -2.19 -11.51
N CYS A 256 1.51 -1.68 -10.80
CA CYS A 256 2.07 -0.36 -11.01
C CYS A 256 3.60 -0.39 -10.98
N ASP A 257 4.23 0.18 -12.01
CA ASP A 257 5.70 0.22 -12.08
C ASP A 257 6.31 1.24 -11.11
N PHE A 258 5.57 2.29 -10.73
CA PHE A 258 6.13 3.38 -9.93
C PHE A 258 6.19 3.08 -8.43
N ILE A 259 5.41 2.12 -7.94
CA ILE A 259 5.48 1.72 -6.52
C ILE A 259 6.85 1.11 -6.16
N SER A 260 7.55 0.53 -7.12
CA SER A 260 8.88 -0.06 -6.93
C SER A 260 9.89 0.93 -6.37
N ILE A 261 9.80 2.23 -6.75
CA ILE A 261 10.69 3.28 -6.24
C ILE A 261 10.47 3.54 -4.76
N HIS A 262 9.20 3.58 -4.33
CA HIS A 262 8.89 3.71 -2.92
C HIS A 262 9.47 2.54 -2.11
N HIS A 263 9.35 1.32 -2.62
CA HIS A 263 9.94 0.14 -1.97
C HIS A 263 11.46 0.18 -1.98
N TRP A 264 12.07 0.68 -3.06
CA TRP A 264 13.52 0.84 -3.14
C TRP A 264 14.05 1.81 -2.09
N PHE A 265 13.39 2.96 -1.87
CA PHE A 265 13.82 3.94 -0.88
C PHE A 265 13.80 3.45 0.57
N LYS A 266 13.15 2.30 0.88
CA LYS A 266 13.31 1.64 2.17
C LYS A 266 14.75 1.21 2.41
N TYR A 267 15.46 0.84 1.34
CA TYR A 267 16.82 0.38 1.46
C TYR A 267 17.79 1.46 1.97
N PRO A 268 17.98 2.63 1.33
CA PRO A 268 18.80 3.69 1.88
C PRO A 268 18.29 4.22 3.24
N LYS A 269 16.99 4.32 3.45
CA LYS A 269 16.43 4.84 4.70
C LYS A 269 16.56 3.89 5.88
N PHE A 270 16.34 2.60 5.67
CA PHE A 270 16.15 1.65 6.77
C PHE A 270 17.07 0.44 6.71
N GLY A 271 17.91 0.32 5.69
CA GLY A 271 18.86 -0.79 5.54
C GLY A 271 18.25 -2.15 5.17
N PHE A 272 16.99 -2.17 4.68
CA PHE A 272 16.33 -3.40 4.24
C PHE A 272 15.46 -3.16 2.99
N THR A 273 15.16 -4.23 2.25
CA THR A 273 14.38 -4.19 1.01
C THR A 273 12.95 -4.74 1.23
N ARG A 274 12.10 -4.66 0.20
CA ARG A 274 10.75 -5.26 0.21
C ARG A 274 10.78 -6.77 0.52
N LEU A 275 11.86 -7.45 0.13
CA LEU A 275 12.06 -8.87 0.42
C LEU A 275 12.01 -9.18 1.92
N PHE A 276 12.58 -8.31 2.75
CA PHE A 276 12.57 -8.48 4.21
C PHE A 276 11.16 -8.34 4.80
N ASP A 277 10.35 -7.42 4.26
CA ASP A 277 8.95 -7.28 4.68
C ASP A 277 8.19 -8.58 4.42
N ASN A 278 8.31 -9.11 3.19
CA ASN A 278 7.62 -10.33 2.78
C ASN A 278 8.07 -11.55 3.61
N LEU A 279 9.38 -11.72 3.78
CA LEU A 279 9.92 -12.84 4.56
C LEU A 279 9.53 -12.74 6.05
N SER A 280 9.46 -11.53 6.60
CA SER A 280 8.95 -11.32 7.97
C SER A 280 7.49 -11.76 8.11
N LEU A 281 6.67 -11.53 7.09
CA LEU A 281 5.28 -12.01 7.05
C LEU A 281 5.21 -13.54 6.98
N GLU A 282 6.06 -14.17 6.13
CA GLU A 282 6.14 -15.63 6.02
C GLU A 282 6.57 -16.28 7.34
N ILE A 283 7.55 -15.69 8.04
CA ILE A 283 7.98 -16.16 9.37
C ILE A 283 6.83 -16.03 10.38
N ARG A 284 6.15 -14.88 10.44
CA ARG A 284 5.01 -14.66 11.35
C ARG A 284 3.89 -15.69 11.13
N ASN A 285 3.61 -16.01 9.87
CA ASN A 285 2.61 -17.00 9.50
C ASN A 285 3.09 -18.46 9.66
N GLY A 286 4.33 -18.69 10.11
CA GLY A 286 4.89 -20.03 10.35
C GLY A 286 5.17 -20.82 9.06
N ARG A 287 5.25 -20.15 7.92
CA ARG A 287 5.47 -20.79 6.61
C ARG A 287 6.95 -21.06 6.32
N ILE A 288 7.85 -20.25 6.88
CA ILE A 288 9.30 -20.46 6.80
C ILE A 288 9.97 -20.20 8.14
N SER A 289 11.15 -20.79 8.34
CA SER A 289 12.02 -20.47 9.48
C SER A 289 12.84 -19.20 9.21
N ARG A 290 13.40 -18.59 10.27
CA ARG A 290 14.32 -17.45 10.13
C ARG A 290 15.54 -17.82 9.28
N ASP A 291 16.10 -19.01 9.44
CA ASP A 291 17.28 -19.45 8.69
C ASP A 291 16.97 -19.63 7.20
N ALA A 292 15.80 -20.20 6.86
CA ALA A 292 15.35 -20.27 5.48
C ALA A 292 15.12 -18.87 4.87
N ALA A 293 14.63 -17.91 5.65
CA ALA A 293 14.49 -16.53 5.20
C ALA A 293 15.85 -15.88 4.93
N LEU A 294 16.86 -16.07 5.80
CA LEU A 294 18.22 -15.57 5.60
C LEU A 294 18.86 -16.19 4.35
N ALA A 295 18.69 -17.50 4.14
CA ALA A 295 19.16 -18.17 2.92
C ALA A 295 18.49 -17.62 1.65
N THR A 296 17.20 -17.27 1.74
CA THR A 296 16.47 -16.65 0.64
C THR A 296 16.99 -15.25 0.31
N ILE A 297 17.29 -14.44 1.34
CA ILE A 297 17.90 -13.11 1.17
C ILE A 297 19.27 -13.25 0.51
N ALA A 298 20.12 -14.17 0.98
CA ALA A 298 21.45 -14.41 0.41
C ALA A 298 21.38 -14.80 -1.07
N ARG A 299 20.38 -15.59 -1.45
CA ARG A 299 20.20 -16.08 -2.82
C ARG A 299 19.65 -15.02 -3.77
N LEU A 300 18.64 -14.25 -3.34
CA LEU A 300 17.96 -13.27 -4.19
C LEU A 300 18.72 -11.94 -4.28
N GLY A 301 19.53 -11.63 -3.28
CA GLY A 301 20.31 -10.41 -3.27
C GLY A 301 19.47 -9.15 -3.18
N ASP A 302 20.04 -8.05 -3.64
CA ASP A 302 19.34 -6.79 -3.83
C ASP A 302 18.49 -6.87 -5.11
N GLN A 303 17.31 -6.34 -5.01
CA GLN A 303 16.35 -6.28 -6.12
C GLN A 303 16.09 -4.82 -6.45
N ARG A 304 17.13 -4.13 -6.97
CA ARG A 304 16.95 -2.75 -7.41
C ARG A 304 16.12 -2.75 -8.69
N PRO A 305 14.98 -2.05 -8.72
CA PRO A 305 14.06 -2.08 -9.85
C PRO A 305 14.46 -1.06 -10.94
N ASP A 306 15.64 -1.23 -11.56
CA ASP A 306 16.24 -0.24 -12.47
C ASP A 306 15.34 0.17 -13.62
N ALA A 307 14.67 -0.79 -14.27
CA ALA A 307 13.74 -0.50 -15.36
C ALA A 307 12.54 0.37 -14.92
N ASP A 308 12.05 0.17 -13.70
CA ASP A 308 10.95 0.98 -13.15
C ASP A 308 11.45 2.37 -12.73
N ILE A 309 12.65 2.43 -12.15
CA ILE A 309 13.32 3.69 -11.81
C ILE A 309 13.45 4.55 -13.08
N VAL A 310 13.98 4.01 -14.17
CA VAL A 310 14.13 4.76 -15.43
C VAL A 310 12.79 5.30 -15.93
N ARG A 311 11.73 4.48 -15.94
CA ARG A 311 10.40 4.92 -16.38
C ARG A 311 9.82 6.03 -15.49
N ALA A 312 9.96 5.88 -14.19
CA ALA A 312 9.42 6.87 -13.26
C ALA A 312 10.23 8.17 -13.25
N LEU A 313 11.56 8.11 -13.41
CA LEU A 313 12.39 9.29 -13.58
C LEU A 313 12.00 10.08 -14.84
N ALA A 314 11.77 9.37 -15.96
CA ALA A 314 11.28 9.99 -17.19
C ALA A 314 9.90 10.65 -16.98
N PHE A 315 8.99 10.00 -16.25
CA PHE A 315 7.68 10.57 -15.94
C PHE A 315 7.78 11.82 -15.04
N MET A 316 8.67 11.82 -14.05
CA MET A 316 8.87 12.93 -13.11
C MET A 316 9.76 14.05 -13.67
N ASP A 317 10.31 13.89 -14.85
CA ASP A 317 11.34 14.79 -15.42
C ASP A 317 12.50 14.98 -14.42
N LEU A 318 13.06 13.87 -13.95
CA LEU A 318 14.15 13.85 -12.98
C LEU A 318 15.35 13.11 -13.57
N SER A 319 16.55 13.71 -13.46
CA SER A 319 17.75 13.07 -13.99
C SER A 319 18.24 11.91 -13.09
N PRO A 320 18.90 10.88 -13.66
CA PRO A 320 19.53 9.81 -12.89
C PRO A 320 20.54 10.33 -11.86
N THR A 321 21.27 11.40 -12.18
CA THR A 321 22.24 12.03 -11.27
C THR A 321 21.56 12.58 -10.02
N VAL A 322 20.46 13.33 -10.18
CA VAL A 322 19.68 13.86 -9.05
C VAL A 322 19.08 12.72 -8.24
N PHE A 323 18.62 11.64 -8.90
CA PHE A 323 18.10 10.47 -8.18
C PHE A 323 19.18 9.82 -7.31
N ALA A 324 20.39 9.63 -7.81
CA ALA A 324 21.52 9.09 -7.03
C ALA A 324 21.89 10.00 -5.84
N GLU A 325 21.86 11.32 -6.03
CA GLU A 325 22.03 12.28 -4.93
C GLU A 325 20.95 12.15 -3.86
N LEU A 326 19.69 11.88 -4.26
CA LEU A 326 18.60 11.63 -3.32
C LEU A 326 18.77 10.31 -2.57
N GLU A 327 19.19 9.23 -3.23
CA GLU A 327 19.53 7.97 -2.56
C GLU A 327 20.57 8.18 -1.45
N GLU A 328 21.61 8.98 -1.76
CA GLU A 328 22.67 9.29 -0.82
C GLU A 328 22.20 10.24 0.31
N ARG A 329 21.42 11.27 -0.02
CA ARG A 329 20.84 12.22 0.94
C ARG A 329 19.94 11.55 1.97
N PHE A 330 19.13 10.59 1.54
CA PHE A 330 18.18 9.87 2.41
C PHE A 330 18.78 8.64 3.07
N ARG A 331 20.05 8.35 2.85
CA ARG A 331 20.76 7.28 3.56
C ARG A 331 20.88 7.62 5.04
N ASP A 332 20.27 6.82 5.89
CA ASP A 332 20.29 7.04 7.34
C ASP A 332 21.67 6.70 7.92
N ARG A 333 22.42 7.72 8.33
CA ARG A 333 23.76 7.57 8.90
C ARG A 333 23.78 6.91 10.28
N ALA A 334 22.66 6.76 10.94
CA ALA A 334 22.54 5.97 12.17
C ALA A 334 22.56 4.46 11.87
N ILE A 335 22.16 4.07 10.66
CA ILE A 335 22.07 2.66 10.23
C ILE A 335 23.29 2.28 9.39
N TRP A 336 23.71 3.16 8.46
CA TRP A 336 24.74 2.88 7.48
C TRP A 336 26.11 3.39 7.91
N GLN A 337 27.16 2.59 7.65
CA GLN A 337 28.55 2.97 7.88
C GLN A 337 29.37 2.74 6.60
N GLN A 338 30.36 3.60 6.35
CA GLN A 338 31.33 3.38 5.28
C GLN A 338 32.45 2.42 5.75
N ARG A 339 32.69 1.39 4.96
CA ARG A 339 33.84 0.49 5.10
C ARG A 339 34.45 0.26 3.72
N ASP A 340 35.73 0.53 3.58
CA ASP A 340 36.49 0.36 2.32
C ASP A 340 35.81 1.00 1.09
N GLY A 341 35.21 2.21 1.29
CA GLY A 341 34.51 2.94 0.25
C GLY A 341 33.10 2.45 -0.09
N GLN A 342 32.58 1.45 0.66
CA GLN A 342 31.23 0.93 0.48
C GLN A 342 30.34 1.22 1.70
N TRP A 343 29.06 1.43 1.44
CA TRP A 343 28.06 1.54 2.49
C TRP A 343 27.63 0.16 2.96
N VAL A 344 27.69 -0.10 4.25
CA VAL A 344 27.29 -1.36 4.88
C VAL A 344 26.44 -1.10 6.13
N VAL A 345 25.55 -2.01 6.45
CA VAL A 345 24.83 -2.02 7.74
C VAL A 345 25.59 -2.91 8.71
N PRO A 346 26.14 -2.38 9.81
CA PRO A 346 26.87 -3.18 10.80
C PRO A 346 25.98 -4.29 11.39
N GLY A 347 26.54 -5.49 11.52
CA GLY A 347 25.80 -6.63 12.05
C GLY A 347 24.67 -7.13 11.15
N PHE A 348 24.73 -6.81 9.85
CA PHE A 348 23.79 -7.35 8.89
C PHE A 348 23.75 -8.88 8.94
N PRO A 349 22.56 -9.50 8.99
CA PRO A 349 22.43 -10.92 9.35
C PRO A 349 22.87 -11.90 8.24
N VAL A 350 23.10 -11.41 7.01
CA VAL A 350 23.57 -12.23 5.88
C VAL A 350 25.05 -11.98 5.67
N ALA A 351 25.87 -13.02 5.84
CA ALA A 351 27.30 -12.95 5.56
C ALA A 351 27.52 -12.72 4.05
N ASP A 352 28.59 -12.00 3.73
CA ASP A 352 29.01 -11.72 2.33
C ASP A 352 27.91 -11.06 1.47
N TRP A 353 26.99 -10.33 2.10
CA TRP A 353 25.95 -9.57 1.38
C TRP A 353 26.60 -8.59 0.40
N ARG A 354 26.16 -8.65 -0.85
CA ARG A 354 26.56 -7.67 -1.87
C ARG A 354 25.62 -6.46 -1.81
N TRP A 355 26.17 -5.36 -1.34
CA TRP A 355 25.43 -4.10 -1.27
C TRP A 355 25.20 -3.53 -2.66
N PRO A 356 23.99 -3.07 -3.01
CA PRO A 356 23.69 -2.54 -4.32
C PRO A 356 24.59 -1.31 -4.62
N ARG A 357 25.12 -1.29 -5.82
CA ARG A 357 25.84 -0.12 -6.36
C ARG A 357 24.87 0.76 -7.13
N ALA A 358 25.07 2.07 -7.05
CA ALA A 358 24.24 3.05 -7.78
C ALA A 358 24.70 3.20 -9.25
N ASP A 359 24.83 2.11 -10.00
CA ASP A 359 25.24 2.15 -11.41
C ASP A 359 24.00 2.30 -12.31
N LEU A 360 23.46 3.53 -12.42
CA LEU A 360 22.39 3.85 -13.37
C LEU A 360 22.88 3.98 -14.82
N GLU A 361 24.19 4.07 -15.05
CA GLU A 361 24.77 4.25 -16.39
C GLU A 361 24.63 2.98 -17.29
N GLN A 362 24.31 1.81 -16.73
CA GLN A 362 24.16 0.57 -17.51
C GLN A 362 22.71 0.20 -17.86
N ALA A 363 21.72 0.97 -17.41
CA ALA A 363 20.30 0.69 -17.62
C ALA A 363 19.62 1.63 -18.65
N ALA A 364 20.38 2.50 -19.30
CA ALA A 364 19.89 3.44 -20.32
C ALA A 364 20.00 2.86 -21.75
#